data_3988de07c4a79fbf8af8df7813fc6e2a
#
_entry.id   3988de07c4a79fbf8af8df7813fc6e2a
#
_cell.length_a   1.000
_cell.length_b   1.000
_cell.length_c   1.000
_cell.angle_alpha   90.00
_cell.angle_beta   90.00
_cell.angle_gamma   90.00
#
_symmetry.space_group_name_H-M   'P 1'
#
loop_
_entity.id
_entity.type
_entity.pdbx_description
1 polymer ?
#
loop_
_entity_poly.entity_id
_entity_poly.type
_entity_poly.pdbx_seq_one_letter_code
_entity_poly.pdbx_strand_id
1 'polypeptide(L)'
;MVYFRKNICKALKTGEYNMTNFDRFLTDPQFTSFAPAAAAAERILHIDLAACILNCRRAMECGVKWMYSVDGALVKPGQNTLVNLMGTAEFRDIVGKDLWKRMDHIRRMGN
;
A
#
# COMPACT_ATOMS: atom_id res chain seq x y z
N MET A 1 12.82 1.42 -13.81
CA MET A 1 13.29 1.36 -12.42
C MET A 1 14.61 2.06 -12.19
N VAL A 2 14.84 3.11 -12.97
CA VAL A 2 16.06 3.93 -12.83
C VAL A 2 16.14 4.58 -11.45
N TYR A 3 15.02 5.06 -10.92
CA TYR A 3 14.95 5.67 -9.59
C TYR A 3 15.39 4.69 -8.50
N PHE A 4 14.88 3.46 -8.53
CA PHE A 4 15.22 2.42 -7.56
C PHE A 4 16.70 2.06 -7.61
N ARG A 5 17.27 1.90 -8.81
CA ARG A 5 18.71 1.60 -8.98
C ARG A 5 19.61 2.71 -8.45
N LYS A 6 19.27 3.98 -8.72
CA LYS A 6 20.03 5.12 -8.20
C LYS A 6 20.02 5.16 -6.68
N ASN A 7 18.87 4.89 -6.07
CA ASN A 7 18.73 4.90 -4.64
C ASN A 7 19.47 3.74 -3.96
N ILE A 8 19.47 2.55 -4.56
CA ILE A 8 20.26 1.42 -4.08
C ILE A 8 21.76 1.76 -4.13
N CYS A 9 22.26 2.32 -5.23
CA CYS A 9 23.65 2.73 -5.35
C CYS A 9 24.02 3.76 -4.28
N LYS A 10 23.15 4.72 -4.03
CA LYS A 10 23.35 5.73 -2.97
C LYS A 10 23.40 5.08 -1.60
N ALA A 11 22.47 4.18 -1.30
CA ALA A 11 22.41 3.46 -0.03
C ALA A 11 23.66 2.63 0.22
N LEU A 12 24.16 1.93 -0.79
CA LEU A 12 25.40 1.15 -0.71
C LEU A 12 26.62 2.03 -0.42
N LYS A 13 26.67 3.22 -1.04
CA LYS A 13 27.78 4.17 -0.82
C LYS A 13 27.77 4.80 0.57
N THR A 14 26.58 5.05 1.12
CA THR A 14 26.40 5.71 2.41
C THR A 14 26.22 4.74 3.57
N GLY A 15 26.11 3.44 3.30
CA GLY A 15 25.80 2.42 4.31
C GLY A 15 24.34 2.39 4.73
N GLU A 16 23.47 3.06 4.00
CA GLU A 16 22.02 3.06 4.25
C GLU A 16 21.37 1.84 3.59
N TYR A 17 21.04 0.81 4.38
CA TYR A 17 20.47 -0.43 3.87
C TYR A 17 18.95 -0.52 4.00
N ASN A 18 18.27 0.57 4.43
CA ASN A 18 16.84 0.58 4.72
C ASN A 18 15.96 1.11 3.58
N MET A 19 16.45 1.01 2.33
CA MET A 19 15.67 1.46 1.18
C MET A 19 14.55 0.52 0.83
N THR A 20 13.40 1.07 0.51
CA THR A 20 12.23 0.34 0.05
C THR A 20 11.76 0.83 -1.31
N ASN A 21 10.91 0.04 -1.98
CA ASN A 21 10.26 0.46 -3.22
C ASN A 21 9.30 1.63 -3.02
N PHE A 22 8.96 1.95 -1.78
CA PHE A 22 8.02 3.01 -1.42
C PHE A 22 8.68 4.32 -1.00
N ASP A 23 10.01 4.38 -0.97
CA ASP A 23 10.73 5.56 -0.46
C ASP A 23 10.35 6.85 -1.19
N ARG A 24 10.14 6.77 -2.51
CA ARG A 24 9.73 7.94 -3.29
C ARG A 24 8.36 8.49 -2.89
N PHE A 25 7.50 7.63 -2.32
CA PHE A 25 6.17 8.04 -1.85
C PHE A 25 6.21 8.63 -0.46
N LEU A 26 7.26 8.33 0.32
CA LEU A 26 7.42 8.86 1.68
C LEU A 26 7.66 10.37 1.71
N THR A 27 8.26 10.91 0.64
CA THR A 27 8.57 12.35 0.54
C THR A 27 7.43 13.17 -0.04
N ASP A 28 6.40 12.54 -0.57
CA ASP A 28 5.24 13.22 -1.15
C ASP A 28 4.10 13.26 -0.14
N PRO A 29 3.66 14.47 0.29
CA PRO A 29 2.62 14.60 1.31
C PRO A 29 1.30 13.91 0.98
N GLN A 30 0.94 13.77 -0.29
CA GLN A 30 -0.33 13.16 -0.66
C GLN A 30 -0.40 11.66 -0.34
N PHE A 31 0.75 10.98 -0.18
CA PHE A 31 0.82 9.54 0.09
C PHE A 31 1.12 9.22 1.56
N THR A 32 1.12 10.21 2.44
CA THR A 32 1.48 10.05 3.86
C THR A 32 0.58 9.05 4.59
N SER A 33 -0.66 8.89 4.16
CA SER A 33 -1.62 8.02 4.84
C SER A 33 -1.27 6.52 4.71
N PHE A 34 -0.59 6.10 3.64
CA PHE A 34 -0.32 4.68 3.41
C PHE A 34 1.14 4.33 3.14
N ALA A 35 1.96 5.26 2.64
CA ALA A 35 3.34 4.97 2.27
C ALA A 35 4.20 4.49 3.44
N PRO A 36 4.11 5.07 4.66
CA PRO A 36 4.91 4.58 5.79
C PRO A 36 4.62 3.12 6.16
N ALA A 37 3.36 2.70 6.15
CA ALA A 37 2.99 1.31 6.44
C ALA A 37 3.49 0.35 5.36
N ALA A 38 3.42 0.75 4.08
CA ALA A 38 3.94 -0.04 2.97
C ALA A 38 5.45 -0.21 3.06
N ALA A 39 6.18 0.86 3.33
CA ALA A 39 7.63 0.82 3.52
C ALA A 39 8.02 -0.06 4.73
N ALA A 40 7.30 0.06 5.84
CA ALA A 40 7.52 -0.76 7.03
C ALA A 40 7.31 -2.25 6.73
N ALA A 41 6.28 -2.60 5.96
CA ALA A 41 6.03 -3.98 5.56
C ALA A 41 7.20 -4.56 4.78
N GLU A 42 7.73 -3.82 3.82
CA GLU A 42 8.86 -4.28 3.00
C GLU A 42 10.12 -4.48 3.85
N ARG A 43 10.41 -3.57 4.78
CA ARG A 43 11.59 -3.67 5.65
C ARG A 43 11.60 -4.89 6.54
N ILE A 44 10.44 -5.36 6.99
CA ILE A 44 10.34 -6.47 7.95
C ILE A 44 9.99 -7.80 7.29
N LEU A 45 9.90 -7.86 5.96
CA LEU A 45 9.47 -9.05 5.23
C LEU A 45 10.24 -10.31 5.62
N HIS A 46 11.56 -10.21 5.78
CA HIS A 46 12.44 -11.34 6.12
C HIS A 46 12.74 -11.45 7.61
N ILE A 47 12.16 -10.57 8.43
CA ILE A 47 12.38 -10.53 9.88
C ILE A 47 11.16 -11.10 10.61
N ASP A 48 9.97 -10.62 10.26
CA ASP A 48 8.71 -11.01 10.89
C ASP A 48 7.59 -11.02 9.82
N LEU A 49 7.32 -12.20 9.29
CA LEU A 49 6.32 -12.35 8.23
C LEU A 49 4.91 -11.97 8.70
N ALA A 50 4.54 -12.33 9.92
CA ALA A 50 3.23 -11.99 10.45
C ALA A 50 3.03 -10.47 10.55
N ALA A 51 4.03 -9.75 11.06
CA ALA A 51 3.99 -8.30 11.12
C ALA A 51 4.00 -7.67 9.73
N CYS A 52 4.73 -8.26 8.78
CA CYS A 52 4.73 -7.82 7.38
C CYS A 52 3.33 -7.89 6.79
N ILE A 53 2.63 -9.00 6.96
CA ILE A 53 1.26 -9.21 6.45
C ILE A 53 0.30 -8.19 7.04
N LEU A 54 0.37 -7.93 8.35
CA LEU A 54 -0.47 -6.94 9.01
C LEU A 54 -0.20 -5.52 8.47
N ASN A 55 1.06 -5.17 8.25
CA ASN A 55 1.42 -3.88 7.69
C ASN A 55 0.98 -3.73 6.23
N CYS A 56 1.04 -4.81 5.44
CA CYS A 56 0.53 -4.81 4.07
C CYS A 56 -0.97 -4.52 4.05
N ARG A 57 -1.74 -5.20 4.90
CA ARG A 57 -3.17 -4.97 5.01
C ARG A 57 -3.48 -3.54 5.45
N ARG A 58 -2.76 -3.05 6.44
CA ARG A 58 -2.91 -1.68 6.93
C ARG A 58 -2.62 -0.64 5.85
N ALA A 59 -1.52 -0.81 5.11
CA ALA A 59 -1.16 0.06 4.01
C ALA A 59 -2.24 0.05 2.92
N MET A 60 -2.74 -1.12 2.58
CA MET A 60 -3.79 -1.28 1.58
C MET A 60 -5.10 -0.61 2.04
N GLU A 61 -5.50 -0.80 3.29
CA GLU A 61 -6.69 -0.15 3.84
C GLU A 61 -6.57 1.37 3.79
N CYS A 62 -5.44 1.92 4.20
CA CYS A 62 -5.18 3.35 4.12
C CYS A 62 -5.17 3.84 2.67
N GLY A 63 -4.60 3.08 1.75
CA GLY A 63 -4.58 3.40 0.32
C GLY A 63 -5.97 3.41 -0.29
N VAL A 64 -6.80 2.44 0.04
CA VAL A 64 -8.20 2.39 -0.42
C VAL A 64 -8.98 3.59 0.11
N LYS A 65 -8.86 3.90 1.38
CA LYS A 65 -9.51 5.09 1.98
C LYS A 65 -9.03 6.37 1.32
N TRP A 66 -7.75 6.46 1.01
CA TRP A 66 -7.20 7.59 0.27
C TRP A 66 -7.83 7.72 -1.11
N MET A 67 -7.98 6.62 -1.86
CA MET A 67 -8.63 6.64 -3.16
C MET A 67 -10.06 7.21 -3.07
N TYR A 68 -10.83 6.78 -2.07
CA TYR A 68 -12.18 7.29 -1.85
C TYR A 68 -12.20 8.78 -1.49
N SER A 69 -11.13 9.29 -0.90
CA SER A 69 -11.05 10.71 -0.53
C SER A 69 -10.73 11.62 -1.71
N VAL A 70 -10.00 11.11 -2.72
CA VAL A 70 -9.51 11.93 -3.84
C VAL A 70 -10.27 11.71 -5.15
N ASP A 71 -10.98 10.59 -5.31
CA ASP A 71 -11.70 10.25 -6.52
C ASP A 71 -13.20 10.43 -6.32
N GLY A 72 -13.78 11.45 -6.99
CA GLY A 72 -15.20 11.76 -6.89
C GLY A 72 -16.13 10.69 -7.48
N ALA A 73 -15.60 9.77 -8.31
CA ALA A 73 -16.38 8.64 -8.82
C ALA A 73 -16.61 7.56 -7.76
N LEU A 74 -15.82 7.56 -6.68
CA LEU A 74 -15.94 6.63 -5.58
C LEU A 74 -16.80 7.23 -4.47
N VAL A 75 -18.01 6.69 -4.29
CA VAL A 75 -18.93 7.11 -3.23
C VAL A 75 -18.82 6.11 -2.07
N LYS A 76 -18.56 6.59 -0.88
CA LYS A 76 -18.43 5.75 0.32
C LYS A 76 -19.73 5.01 0.59
N PRO A 77 -19.67 3.68 0.80
CA PRO A 77 -20.84 2.93 1.28
C PRO A 77 -21.18 3.32 2.71
N GLY A 78 -22.35 2.90 3.19
CA GLY A 78 -22.82 3.24 4.52
C GLY A 78 -21.90 2.77 5.66
N GLN A 79 -21.16 1.68 5.45
CA GLN A 79 -20.14 1.19 6.37
C GLN A 79 -18.76 1.29 5.71
N ASN A 80 -17.80 1.89 6.41
CA ASN A 80 -16.44 2.14 5.90
C ASN A 80 -15.46 1.01 6.20
N THR A 81 -15.93 -0.23 6.28
CA THR A 81 -15.03 -1.38 6.41
C THR A 81 -14.30 -1.63 5.10
N LEU A 82 -13.09 -2.18 5.19
CA LEU A 82 -12.30 -2.47 3.99
C LEU A 82 -13.05 -3.36 3.00
N VAL A 83 -13.75 -4.38 3.49
CA VAL A 83 -14.51 -5.29 2.63
C VAL A 83 -15.63 -4.56 1.89
N ASN A 84 -16.30 -3.61 2.53
CA ASN A 84 -17.35 -2.83 1.89
C ASN A 84 -16.79 -1.82 0.89
N LEU A 85 -15.68 -1.15 1.23
CA LEU A 85 -15.01 -0.22 0.31
C LEU A 85 -14.51 -0.93 -0.94
N MET A 86 -13.93 -2.11 -0.81
CA MET A 86 -13.46 -2.90 -1.94
C MET A 86 -14.60 -3.57 -2.73
N GLY A 87 -15.76 -3.70 -2.12
CA GLY A 87 -16.91 -4.41 -2.72
C GLY A 87 -17.76 -3.59 -3.67
N THR A 88 -17.55 -2.27 -3.77
CA THR A 88 -18.34 -1.44 -4.69
C THR A 88 -17.98 -1.72 -6.14
N ALA A 89 -18.98 -1.63 -7.04
CA ALA A 89 -18.74 -1.84 -8.47
C ALA A 89 -17.75 -0.84 -9.04
N GLU A 90 -17.83 0.42 -8.61
CA GLU A 90 -16.96 1.50 -9.05
C GLU A 90 -15.51 1.22 -8.69
N PHE A 91 -15.25 0.76 -7.46
CA PHE A 91 -13.89 0.43 -7.03
C PHE A 91 -13.33 -0.75 -7.83
N ARG A 92 -14.12 -1.80 -8.03
CA ARG A 92 -13.70 -2.96 -8.83
C ARG A 92 -13.36 -2.58 -10.27
N ASP A 93 -14.13 -1.68 -10.87
CA ASP A 93 -13.88 -1.21 -12.24
C ASP A 93 -12.58 -0.41 -12.33
N ILE A 94 -12.28 0.42 -11.32
CA ILE A 94 -11.08 1.25 -11.32
C ILE A 94 -9.81 0.39 -11.19
N VAL A 95 -9.78 -0.54 -10.25
CA VAL A 95 -8.57 -1.35 -10.00
C VAL A 95 -8.43 -2.52 -10.97
N GLY A 96 -9.53 -3.01 -11.52
CA GLY A 96 -9.53 -4.16 -12.39
C GLY A 96 -9.54 -5.49 -11.63
N LYS A 97 -9.90 -6.55 -12.34
CA LYS A 97 -10.13 -7.87 -11.78
C LYS A 97 -8.89 -8.48 -11.13
N ASP A 98 -7.74 -8.40 -11.81
CA ASP A 98 -6.52 -9.05 -11.34
C ASP A 98 -5.96 -8.38 -10.09
N LEU A 99 -5.89 -7.05 -10.09
CA LEU A 99 -5.45 -6.30 -8.92
C LEU A 99 -6.41 -6.49 -7.75
N TRP A 100 -7.72 -6.46 -8.02
CA TRP A 100 -8.73 -6.66 -6.99
C TRP A 100 -8.57 -8.01 -6.27
N LYS A 101 -8.31 -9.08 -7.03
CA LYS A 101 -8.09 -10.42 -6.45
C LYS A 101 -6.87 -10.46 -5.54
N ARG A 102 -5.78 -9.79 -5.92
CA ARG A 102 -4.57 -9.70 -5.10
C ARG A 102 -4.82 -8.91 -3.82
N MET A 103 -5.56 -7.83 -3.92
CA MET A 103 -5.95 -7.02 -2.77
C MET A 103 -6.83 -7.82 -1.81
N ASP A 104 -7.79 -8.56 -2.34
CA ASP A 104 -8.68 -9.39 -1.53
C ASP A 104 -7.91 -10.48 -0.79
N HIS A 105 -6.89 -11.06 -1.43
CA HIS A 105 -6.00 -12.02 -0.80
C HIS A 105 -5.26 -11.41 0.39
N ILE A 106 -4.69 -10.22 0.23
CA ILE A 106 -4.01 -9.49 1.31
C ILE A 106 -4.97 -9.21 2.45
N ARG A 107 -6.19 -8.76 2.14
CA ARG A 107 -7.22 -8.51 3.15
C ARG A 107 -7.49 -9.74 4.00
N ARG A 108 -7.65 -10.89 3.37
CA ARG A 108 -7.94 -12.15 4.06
C ARG A 108 -6.78 -12.64 4.90
N MET A 109 -5.55 -12.50 4.40
CA MET A 109 -4.34 -12.92 5.12
C MET A 109 -4.11 -12.10 6.38
N GLY A 110 -4.47 -10.82 6.37
CA GLY A 110 -4.27 -9.92 7.50
C GLY A 110 -5.39 -9.91 8.54
N ASN A 111 -6.38 -10.73 8.37
CA ASN A 111 -7.47 -10.83 9.35
C ASN A 111 -7.08 -11.70 10.55
#